data_2dd71dd8d8ae4a3f93c865595e2fb4dc
#
_entry.id   2dd71dd8d8ae4a3f93c865595e2fb4dc
#
_cell.length_a   1.000
_cell.length_b   1.000
_cell.length_c   1.000
_cell.angle_alpha   90.00
_cell.angle_beta   90.00
_cell.angle_gamma   90.00
#
_symmetry.space_group_name_H-M   'P 1'
#
loop_
_entity.id
_entity.type
_entity.pdbx_description
1 polymer ?
#
loop_
_entity_poly.entity_id
_entity_poly.type
_entity_poly.pdbx_seq_one_letter_code
_entity_poly.pdbx_strand_id
1 'polypeptide(L)'
;MKLSELPDDHPQKPAYLGRRLPPEERYDAVVIGAGIGGLVVGILLAKAGLKVLIAEQHYVAGGYCSTFRRKGYVFDSATHFYPLLGNEETITGRLLKDLGIPTRWVKMDPVDQFHFPDGSRFTVSADFDTYVARLKAEFPEEAGALDGFFNEVRRVYYLGLLHYFRWRESEHLEPYRAQTLRQALDRHFRNPKLKLLLAADVPHWGSPPERTSFVFDSMLRLSYFLGNYYPVGGSQVFADDLARRFEALGGHLCLRALGRKILTENGRAYGVEIETGLPLRRVRRTVLAEKIISNGDLLRTYDEMLDPGETDPDAVAEVRRLRPSMPCFLAHIGMRDISGEMLDDISGYHWDSWDSDAVGQSALRFKIFSPTRFEPRMAPEGGQVLIIQRVREMDYDNVVDWPSHKAALEADALTRLAALIPDLDRRIVVMSSASAQTSYRYTLNLKGAMLGWEMSPDQLGSGRPEVTGPVDNLYFVGHWTRPGGGITPVIVSAMRVAELITASPAAIGSGRARGRAAAEGVPP
;
A
#
# COMPACT_ATOMS: atom_id res chain seq x y z
N MET A 1 4.97 -33.85 9.80
CA MET A 1 5.43 -32.62 10.48
C MET A 1 4.22 -31.77 10.83
N LYS A 2 4.07 -31.32 12.07
CA LYS A 2 2.97 -30.43 12.45
C LYS A 2 3.21 -29.04 11.85
N LEU A 3 2.16 -28.34 11.45
CA LEU A 3 2.28 -26.99 10.86
C LEU A 3 3.01 -25.99 11.78
N SER A 4 2.90 -26.17 13.11
CA SER A 4 3.60 -25.37 14.12
C SER A 4 5.12 -25.59 14.17
N GLU A 5 5.60 -26.71 13.64
CA GLU A 5 7.01 -27.11 13.62
C GLU A 5 7.74 -26.60 12.36
N LEU A 6 7.01 -26.00 11.41
CA LEU A 6 7.59 -25.41 10.21
C LEU A 6 8.48 -24.20 10.58
N PRO A 7 9.54 -23.93 9.79
CA PRO A 7 10.33 -22.70 9.93
C PRO A 7 9.47 -21.43 9.92
N ASP A 8 9.93 -20.37 10.55
CA ASP A 8 9.16 -19.11 10.65
C ASP A 8 8.90 -18.45 9.29
N ASP A 9 9.78 -18.66 8.33
CA ASP A 9 9.64 -18.21 6.96
C ASP A 9 8.88 -19.18 6.03
N HIS A 10 8.23 -20.20 6.59
CA HIS A 10 7.46 -21.14 5.78
C HIS A 10 6.03 -20.62 5.56
N PRO A 11 5.55 -20.48 4.29
CA PRO A 11 4.25 -19.89 3.99
C PRO A 11 3.06 -20.67 4.59
N GLN A 12 3.20 -21.96 4.84
CA GLN A 12 2.18 -22.79 5.48
C GLN A 12 2.16 -22.66 7.02
N LYS A 13 3.15 -22.02 7.63
CA LYS A 13 3.15 -21.81 9.08
C LYS A 13 1.97 -20.91 9.47
N PRO A 14 1.22 -21.22 10.54
CA PRO A 14 0.19 -20.32 11.04
C PRO A 14 0.75 -18.93 11.31
N ALA A 15 -0.02 -17.90 10.97
CA ALA A 15 0.34 -16.52 11.28
C ALA A 15 0.57 -16.32 12.77
N TYR A 16 1.42 -15.36 13.10
CA TYR A 16 1.70 -14.98 14.48
C TYR A 16 0.42 -14.57 15.21
N LEU A 17 0.18 -15.16 16.36
CA LEU A 17 -1.01 -14.90 17.18
C LEU A 17 -0.65 -13.95 18.31
N GLY A 18 -1.09 -12.72 18.22
CA GLY A 18 -1.03 -11.76 19.30
C GLY A 18 -2.00 -12.08 20.45
N ARG A 19 -2.00 -11.23 21.45
CA ARG A 19 -2.88 -11.32 22.62
C ARG A 19 -4.34 -11.05 22.24
N ARG A 20 -5.28 -11.51 23.04
CA ARG A 20 -6.72 -11.22 22.85
C ARG A 20 -7.21 -10.02 23.66
N LEU A 21 -6.52 -9.70 24.73
CA LEU A 21 -6.87 -8.61 25.65
C LEU A 21 -5.62 -7.80 25.97
N PRO A 22 -5.74 -6.47 26.09
CA PRO A 22 -4.67 -5.66 26.65
C PRO A 22 -4.30 -6.18 28.04
N PRO A 23 -3.02 -6.49 28.29
CA PRO A 23 -2.59 -6.97 29.62
C PRO A 23 -2.61 -5.86 30.68
N GLU A 24 -2.67 -4.59 30.26
CA GLU A 24 -2.62 -3.46 31.12
C GLU A 24 -3.65 -2.39 30.74
N GLU A 25 -3.95 -1.48 31.65
CA GLU A 25 -4.92 -0.40 31.46
C GLU A 25 -4.28 0.92 31.03
N ARG A 26 -2.94 1.05 31.17
CA ARG A 26 -2.20 2.28 30.85
C ARG A 26 -0.94 1.99 30.05
N TYR A 27 -0.73 2.80 29.01
CA TYR A 27 0.42 2.78 28.10
C TYR A 27 0.93 4.21 27.88
N ASP A 28 2.15 4.33 27.36
CA ASP A 28 2.66 5.61 26.84
C ASP A 28 2.04 5.91 25.48
N ALA A 29 1.82 4.86 24.65
CA ALA A 29 1.19 5.00 23.35
C ALA A 29 0.25 3.83 23.03
N VAL A 30 -0.88 4.15 22.34
CA VAL A 30 -1.79 3.18 21.74
C VAL A 30 -1.83 3.40 20.23
N VAL A 31 -1.60 2.33 19.47
CA VAL A 31 -1.71 2.32 18.01
C VAL A 31 -2.97 1.55 17.61
N ILE A 32 -3.81 2.16 16.79
CA ILE A 32 -5.05 1.57 16.28
C ILE A 32 -4.78 1.04 14.86
N GLY A 33 -4.75 -0.28 14.71
CA GLY A 33 -4.47 -0.98 13.46
C GLY A 33 -3.03 -1.48 13.33
N ALA A 34 -2.87 -2.79 13.07
CA ALA A 34 -1.59 -3.47 12.86
C ALA A 34 -1.25 -3.67 11.38
N GLY A 35 -1.61 -2.72 10.50
CA GLY A 35 -1.01 -2.62 9.17
C GLY A 35 0.48 -2.25 9.27
N ILE A 36 1.20 -2.27 8.15
CA ILE A 36 2.66 -2.02 8.15
C ILE A 36 3.05 -0.70 8.83
N GLY A 37 2.30 0.38 8.58
CA GLY A 37 2.55 1.67 9.24
C GLY A 37 2.41 1.59 10.77
N GLY A 38 1.34 0.92 11.25
CA GLY A 38 1.09 0.73 12.69
C GLY A 38 2.13 -0.15 13.36
N LEU A 39 2.56 -1.25 12.70
CA LEU A 39 3.62 -2.11 13.22
C LEU A 39 4.95 -1.36 13.30
N VAL A 40 5.34 -0.62 12.27
CA VAL A 40 6.61 0.10 12.22
C VAL A 40 6.65 1.23 13.25
N VAL A 41 5.58 2.05 13.38
CA VAL A 41 5.55 3.09 14.42
C VAL A 41 5.60 2.48 15.82
N GLY A 42 4.87 1.36 16.05
CA GLY A 42 4.93 0.64 17.32
C GLY A 42 6.34 0.15 17.66
N ILE A 43 7.06 -0.43 16.70
CA ILE A 43 8.46 -0.87 16.88
C ILE A 43 9.36 0.33 17.21
N LEU A 44 9.24 1.44 16.49
CA LEU A 44 10.07 2.63 16.69
C LEU A 44 9.85 3.23 18.10
N LEU A 45 8.60 3.34 18.54
CA LEU A 45 8.26 3.84 19.86
C LEU A 45 8.72 2.86 20.98
N ALA A 46 8.51 1.55 20.81
CA ALA A 46 8.99 0.56 21.77
C ALA A 46 10.52 0.54 21.85
N LYS A 47 11.23 0.68 20.71
CA LYS A 47 12.70 0.82 20.67
C LYS A 47 13.18 2.09 21.40
N ALA A 48 12.38 3.15 21.40
CA ALA A 48 12.64 4.37 22.17
C ALA A 48 12.31 4.25 23.67
N GLY A 49 11.87 3.07 24.13
CA GLY A 49 11.58 2.80 25.54
C GLY A 49 10.13 3.08 25.97
N LEU A 50 9.23 3.41 25.04
CA LEU A 50 7.83 3.63 25.36
C LEU A 50 7.10 2.29 25.50
N LYS A 51 6.16 2.24 26.44
CA LYS A 51 5.22 1.13 26.61
C LYS A 51 4.08 1.28 25.61
N VAL A 52 4.03 0.40 24.61
CA VAL A 52 3.13 0.54 23.46
C VAL A 52 2.16 -0.63 23.37
N LEU A 53 0.88 -0.31 23.12
CA LEU A 53 -0.16 -1.25 22.72
C LEU A 53 -0.47 -1.05 21.24
N ILE A 54 -0.56 -2.14 20.45
CA ILE A 54 -1.20 -2.15 19.13
C ILE A 54 -2.49 -2.94 19.23
N ALA A 55 -3.63 -2.32 18.83
CA ALA A 55 -4.93 -2.95 18.76
C ALA A 55 -5.35 -3.16 17.29
N GLU A 56 -5.57 -4.42 16.88
CA GLU A 56 -5.93 -4.82 15.52
C GLU A 56 -7.26 -5.57 15.50
N GLN A 57 -8.19 -5.14 14.66
CA GLN A 57 -9.50 -5.76 14.53
C GLN A 57 -9.47 -7.18 13.94
N HIS A 58 -8.52 -7.43 13.04
CA HIS A 58 -8.38 -8.71 12.36
C HIS A 58 -7.74 -9.76 13.28
N TYR A 59 -7.82 -11.02 12.88
CA TYR A 59 -7.19 -12.12 13.62
C TYR A 59 -5.70 -12.31 13.27
N VAL A 60 -5.17 -11.55 12.31
CA VAL A 60 -3.75 -11.49 11.93
C VAL A 60 -3.32 -10.04 11.73
N ALA A 61 -2.06 -9.75 11.95
CA ALA A 61 -1.44 -8.46 11.63
C ALA A 61 -1.09 -8.38 10.13
N GLY A 62 -0.76 -7.17 9.67
CA GLY A 62 -0.25 -6.92 8.32
C GLY A 62 -1.17 -6.09 7.42
N GLY A 63 -2.47 -6.03 7.70
CA GLY A 63 -3.42 -5.34 6.83
C GLY A 63 -3.42 -5.94 5.42
N TYR A 64 -3.14 -5.14 4.39
CA TYR A 64 -3.00 -5.62 3.00
C TYR A 64 -1.78 -6.54 2.77
N CYS A 65 -0.80 -6.55 3.68
CA CYS A 65 0.34 -7.47 3.67
C CYS A 65 0.05 -8.73 4.50
N SER A 66 -1.09 -9.35 4.31
CA SER A 66 -1.49 -10.59 4.96
C SER A 66 -1.68 -11.72 3.95
N THR A 67 -1.76 -12.96 4.43
CA THR A 67 -2.07 -14.13 3.60
C THR A 67 -3.25 -14.91 4.17
N PHE A 68 -3.89 -15.68 3.31
CA PHE A 68 -4.87 -16.68 3.72
C PHE A 68 -4.62 -18.03 3.03
N ARG A 69 -5.20 -19.11 3.55
CA ARG A 69 -4.93 -20.46 3.07
C ARG A 69 -6.22 -21.16 2.69
N ARG A 70 -6.20 -21.89 1.57
CA ARG A 70 -7.30 -22.77 1.12
C ARG A 70 -6.73 -24.01 0.44
N LYS A 71 -7.15 -25.19 0.87
CA LYS A 71 -6.76 -26.49 0.26
C LYS A 71 -5.25 -26.65 0.03
N GLY A 72 -4.42 -26.20 0.97
CA GLY A 72 -2.96 -26.28 0.85
C GLY A 72 -2.28 -25.15 0.05
N TYR A 73 -3.04 -24.30 -0.61
CA TYR A 73 -2.53 -23.08 -1.27
C TYR A 73 -2.52 -21.90 -0.30
N VAL A 74 -1.49 -21.07 -0.42
CA VAL A 74 -1.33 -19.80 0.32
C VAL A 74 -1.46 -18.65 -0.68
N PHE A 75 -2.25 -17.66 -0.32
CA PHE A 75 -2.53 -16.51 -1.17
C PHE A 75 -2.17 -15.22 -0.42
N ASP A 76 -1.42 -14.34 -1.05
CA ASP A 76 -1.32 -12.96 -0.60
C ASP A 76 -2.68 -12.28 -0.78
N SER A 77 -3.14 -11.59 0.25
CA SER A 77 -4.48 -11.00 0.23
C SER A 77 -4.57 -9.81 -0.74
N ALA A 78 -3.49 -9.03 -0.90
CA ALA A 78 -3.43 -7.89 -1.81
C ALA A 78 -2.01 -7.54 -2.26
N THR A 79 -1.10 -7.23 -1.33
CA THR A 79 0.24 -6.72 -1.65
C THR A 79 1.16 -7.83 -2.15
N HIS A 80 1.90 -7.53 -3.22
CA HIS A 80 2.86 -8.47 -3.82
C HIS A 80 4.09 -7.78 -4.41
N PHE A 81 4.17 -6.45 -4.39
CA PHE A 81 5.34 -5.65 -4.74
C PHE A 81 5.86 -4.90 -3.52
N TYR A 82 7.17 -5.03 -3.27
CA TYR A 82 7.86 -4.45 -2.12
C TYR A 82 9.07 -3.62 -2.57
N PRO A 83 8.84 -2.47 -3.23
CA PRO A 83 9.91 -1.62 -3.71
C PRO A 83 10.81 -1.17 -2.57
N LEU A 84 12.12 -1.22 -2.79
CA LEU A 84 13.18 -0.74 -1.92
C LEU A 84 13.45 -1.58 -0.65
N LEU A 85 12.52 -2.44 -0.19
CA LEU A 85 12.62 -3.04 1.15
C LEU A 85 13.78 -4.04 1.29
N GLY A 86 14.12 -4.76 0.23
CA GLY A 86 15.25 -5.69 0.21
C GLY A 86 16.61 -5.03 -0.12
N ASN A 87 16.65 -3.71 -0.32
CA ASN A 87 17.88 -2.97 -0.62
C ASN A 87 18.29 -2.09 0.57
N GLU A 88 19.33 -2.49 1.29
CA GLU A 88 19.83 -1.82 2.50
C GLU A 88 20.41 -0.41 2.25
N GLU A 89 20.65 -0.03 0.99
CA GLU A 89 21.09 1.32 0.63
C GLU A 89 19.92 2.33 0.58
N THR A 90 18.67 1.83 0.59
CA THR A 90 17.48 2.67 0.58
C THR A 90 17.04 3.04 2.00
N ILE A 91 16.18 4.07 2.09
CA ILE A 91 15.67 4.56 3.38
C ILE A 91 14.95 3.47 4.17
N THR A 92 14.10 2.70 3.50
CA THR A 92 13.27 1.66 4.15
C THR A 92 14.02 0.36 4.33
N GLY A 93 14.86 -0.06 3.39
CA GLY A 93 15.70 -1.25 3.55
C GLY A 93 16.69 -1.08 4.69
N ARG A 94 17.34 0.09 4.79
CA ARG A 94 18.22 0.44 5.91
C ARG A 94 17.45 0.43 7.24
N LEU A 95 16.25 1.02 7.29
CA LEU A 95 15.44 1.00 8.51
C LEU A 95 15.13 -0.42 8.96
N LEU A 96 14.68 -1.31 8.06
CA LEU A 96 14.35 -2.70 8.41
C LEU A 96 15.58 -3.43 8.97
N LYS A 97 16.75 -3.22 8.38
CA LYS A 97 18.02 -3.73 8.90
C LYS A 97 18.32 -3.21 10.31
N ASP A 98 18.24 -1.89 10.52
CA ASP A 98 18.52 -1.24 11.81
C ASP A 98 17.53 -1.64 12.91
N LEU A 99 16.32 -2.03 12.52
CA LEU A 99 15.31 -2.61 13.40
C LEU A 99 15.53 -4.12 13.65
N GLY A 100 16.43 -4.78 12.93
CA GLY A 100 16.70 -6.20 13.04
C GLY A 100 15.55 -7.06 12.55
N ILE A 101 14.88 -6.67 11.46
CA ILE A 101 13.81 -7.45 10.84
C ILE A 101 14.44 -8.57 9.99
N PRO A 102 14.15 -9.86 10.28
CA PRO A 102 14.87 -10.98 9.66
C PRO A 102 14.33 -11.38 8.29
N THR A 103 13.31 -10.70 7.76
CA THR A 103 12.68 -11.05 6.48
C THR A 103 13.70 -11.12 5.36
N ARG A 104 13.74 -12.26 4.67
CA ARG A 104 14.54 -12.45 3.47
C ARG A 104 13.75 -12.04 2.24
N TRP A 105 14.44 -11.48 1.24
CA TRP A 105 13.83 -10.90 0.05
C TRP A 105 14.36 -11.57 -1.22
N VAL A 106 13.46 -11.87 -2.15
CA VAL A 106 13.82 -12.26 -3.53
C VAL A 106 13.66 -11.03 -4.41
N LYS A 107 14.74 -10.62 -5.10
CA LYS A 107 14.67 -9.55 -6.09
C LYS A 107 13.87 -10.05 -7.30
N MET A 108 12.90 -9.27 -7.74
CA MET A 108 12.08 -9.56 -8.90
C MET A 108 12.81 -9.13 -10.17
N ASP A 109 13.08 -10.09 -11.06
CA ASP A 109 13.58 -9.87 -12.41
C ASP A 109 13.00 -10.96 -13.33
N PRO A 110 12.22 -10.61 -14.37
CA PRO A 110 11.80 -9.24 -14.70
C PRO A 110 10.91 -8.61 -13.61
N VAL A 111 10.89 -7.27 -13.57
CA VAL A 111 10.01 -6.52 -12.67
C VAL A 111 8.56 -6.75 -13.03
N ASP A 112 8.23 -6.70 -14.34
CA ASP A 112 6.89 -6.95 -14.86
C ASP A 112 6.89 -7.30 -16.36
N GLN A 113 5.73 -7.63 -16.90
CA GLN A 113 5.49 -7.84 -18.34
C GLN A 113 4.20 -7.15 -18.78
N PHE A 114 4.19 -6.68 -20.02
CA PHE A 114 3.01 -6.08 -20.65
C PHE A 114 2.68 -6.86 -21.92
N HIS A 115 1.42 -7.33 -22.02
CA HIS A 115 0.86 -8.01 -23.18
C HIS A 115 -0.12 -7.05 -23.87
N PHE A 116 0.10 -6.79 -25.14
CA PHE A 116 -0.64 -5.79 -25.89
C PHE A 116 -1.68 -6.40 -26.84
N PRO A 117 -2.64 -5.58 -27.34
CA PRO A 117 -3.73 -6.05 -28.20
C PRO A 117 -3.28 -6.69 -29.53
N ASP A 118 -2.10 -6.31 -30.03
CA ASP A 118 -1.49 -6.86 -31.26
C ASP A 118 -0.73 -8.19 -31.03
N GLY A 119 -0.79 -8.74 -29.80
CA GLY A 119 -0.04 -9.92 -29.40
C GLY A 119 1.43 -9.67 -29.07
N SER A 120 1.91 -8.44 -29.19
CA SER A 120 3.28 -8.10 -28.76
C SER A 120 3.41 -8.11 -27.24
N ARG A 121 4.64 -8.35 -26.77
CA ARG A 121 4.98 -8.43 -25.35
C ARG A 121 6.22 -7.58 -25.04
N PHE A 122 6.14 -6.78 -24.00
CA PHE A 122 7.27 -6.03 -23.48
C PHE A 122 7.59 -6.48 -22.06
N THR A 123 8.83 -6.91 -21.82
CA THR A 123 9.34 -7.34 -20.51
C THR A 123 10.16 -6.22 -19.90
N VAL A 124 9.83 -5.82 -18.68
CA VAL A 124 10.53 -4.79 -17.92
C VAL A 124 11.68 -5.43 -17.15
N SER A 125 12.92 -5.21 -17.60
CA SER A 125 14.13 -5.64 -16.87
C SER A 125 14.24 -4.92 -15.53
N ALA A 126 14.81 -5.60 -14.54
CA ALA A 126 15.20 -4.97 -13.27
C ALA A 126 16.46 -4.08 -13.39
N ASP A 127 17.15 -4.13 -14.51
CA ASP A 127 18.25 -3.23 -14.86
C ASP A 127 17.73 -2.05 -15.68
N PHE A 128 17.96 -0.83 -15.19
CA PHE A 128 17.43 0.40 -15.78
C PHE A 128 18.00 0.68 -17.19
N ASP A 129 19.28 0.47 -17.38
CA ASP A 129 19.92 0.78 -18.65
C ASP A 129 19.48 -0.22 -19.73
N THR A 130 19.34 -1.49 -19.38
CA THR A 130 18.76 -2.54 -20.23
C THR A 130 17.30 -2.21 -20.61
N TYR A 131 16.50 -1.74 -19.65
CA TYR A 131 15.12 -1.32 -19.91
C TYR A 131 15.04 -0.15 -20.89
N VAL A 132 15.84 0.90 -20.68
CA VAL A 132 15.87 2.09 -21.57
C VAL A 132 16.41 1.72 -22.95
N ALA A 133 17.45 0.89 -23.03
CA ALA A 133 18.01 0.42 -24.31
C ALA A 133 16.97 -0.35 -25.13
N ARG A 134 16.18 -1.20 -24.47
CA ARG A 134 15.09 -1.96 -25.12
C ARG A 134 13.98 -1.03 -25.63
N LEU A 135 13.57 -0.02 -24.84
CA LEU A 135 12.61 0.99 -25.31
C LEU A 135 13.10 1.71 -26.57
N LYS A 136 14.38 2.13 -26.60
CA LYS A 136 14.97 2.80 -27.76
C LYS A 136 15.07 1.88 -28.98
N ALA A 137 15.32 0.60 -28.78
CA ALA A 137 15.36 -0.39 -29.87
C ALA A 137 13.97 -0.62 -30.48
N GLU A 138 12.91 -0.60 -29.65
CA GLU A 138 11.52 -0.77 -30.11
C GLU A 138 10.92 0.52 -30.71
N PHE A 139 11.38 1.70 -30.22
CA PHE A 139 10.89 3.01 -30.66
C PHE A 139 12.08 3.92 -31.07
N PRO A 140 12.81 3.59 -32.15
CA PRO A 140 14.02 4.32 -32.54
C PRO A 140 13.74 5.79 -32.91
N GLU A 141 12.54 6.10 -33.39
CA GLU A 141 12.10 7.45 -33.73
C GLU A 141 11.89 8.33 -32.47
N GLU A 142 11.68 7.73 -31.32
CA GLU A 142 11.49 8.41 -30.02
C GLU A 142 12.75 8.33 -29.13
N ALA A 143 13.88 7.80 -29.62
CA ALA A 143 15.07 7.52 -28.79
C ALA A 143 15.60 8.77 -28.06
N GLY A 144 15.64 9.92 -28.73
CA GLY A 144 16.05 11.19 -28.11
C GLY A 144 15.04 11.71 -27.08
N ALA A 145 13.74 11.50 -27.34
CA ALA A 145 12.68 11.87 -26.40
C ALA A 145 12.72 10.99 -25.13
N LEU A 146 13.06 9.70 -25.26
CA LEU A 146 13.26 8.79 -24.13
C LEU A 146 14.41 9.27 -23.23
N ASP A 147 15.52 9.72 -23.80
CA ASP A 147 16.62 10.31 -23.00
C ASP A 147 16.16 11.54 -22.22
N GLY A 148 15.46 12.47 -22.90
CA GLY A 148 14.90 13.66 -22.27
C GLY A 148 13.93 13.31 -21.12
N PHE A 149 13.00 12.39 -21.37
CA PHE A 149 12.03 11.95 -20.38
C PHE A 149 12.69 11.31 -19.14
N PHE A 150 13.59 10.36 -19.32
CA PHE A 150 14.23 9.69 -18.17
C PHE A 150 15.20 10.59 -17.41
N ASN A 151 15.82 11.58 -18.06
CA ASN A 151 16.60 12.60 -17.36
C ASN A 151 15.67 13.49 -16.49
N GLU A 152 14.51 13.86 -16.99
CA GLU A 152 13.51 14.58 -16.21
C GLU A 152 12.97 13.73 -15.05
N VAL A 153 12.62 12.46 -15.29
CA VAL A 153 12.20 11.51 -14.26
C VAL A 153 13.22 11.38 -13.13
N ARG A 154 14.53 11.25 -13.46
CA ARG A 154 15.60 11.19 -12.44
C ARG A 154 15.66 12.47 -11.60
N ARG A 155 15.55 13.64 -12.24
CA ARG A 155 15.54 14.93 -11.54
C ARG A 155 14.34 15.04 -10.61
N VAL A 156 13.15 14.73 -11.11
CA VAL A 156 11.88 14.79 -10.34
C VAL A 156 11.89 13.77 -9.20
N TYR A 157 12.42 12.56 -9.42
CA TYR A 157 12.59 11.55 -8.38
C TYR A 157 13.40 12.09 -7.20
N TYR A 158 14.56 12.69 -7.46
CA TYR A 158 15.43 13.22 -6.42
C TYR A 158 14.75 14.36 -5.61
N LEU A 159 14.12 15.30 -6.32
CA LEU A 159 13.38 16.40 -5.71
C LEU A 159 12.18 15.90 -4.92
N GLY A 160 11.47 14.90 -5.43
CA GLY A 160 10.33 14.25 -4.76
C GLY A 160 10.74 13.56 -3.46
N LEU A 161 11.87 12.85 -3.45
CA LEU A 161 12.38 12.23 -2.22
C LEU A 161 12.64 13.26 -1.11
N LEU A 162 13.25 14.39 -1.46
CA LEU A 162 13.54 15.47 -0.49
C LEU A 162 12.24 16.08 0.04
N HIS A 163 11.28 16.35 -0.84
CA HIS A 163 10.02 16.98 -0.47
C HIS A 163 9.10 16.05 0.32
N TYR A 164 8.77 14.89 -0.25
CA TYR A 164 7.75 14.01 0.33
C TYR A 164 8.28 13.12 1.46
N PHE A 165 9.52 12.68 1.40
CA PHE A 165 10.08 11.77 2.41
C PHE A 165 10.93 12.46 3.46
N ARG A 166 11.43 13.67 3.18
CA ARG A 166 12.25 14.45 4.13
C ARG A 166 11.59 15.74 4.57
N TRP A 167 10.36 16.03 4.12
CA TRP A 167 9.62 17.27 4.43
C TRP A 167 10.43 18.54 4.15
N ARG A 168 11.29 18.52 3.10
CA ARG A 168 12.08 19.68 2.66
C ARG A 168 11.43 20.33 1.46
N GLU A 169 11.04 21.58 1.59
CA GLU A 169 10.54 22.38 0.47
C GLU A 169 11.64 22.61 -0.57
N SER A 170 11.25 22.62 -1.85
CA SER A 170 12.14 22.89 -2.98
C SER A 170 11.38 23.62 -4.08
N GLU A 171 11.80 24.85 -4.37
CA GLU A 171 11.26 25.64 -5.49
C GLU A 171 11.46 24.94 -6.86
N HIS A 172 12.49 24.11 -6.97
CA HIS A 172 12.75 23.31 -8.18
C HIS A 172 11.72 22.23 -8.46
N LEU A 173 10.89 21.86 -7.47
CA LEU A 173 9.77 20.93 -7.64
C LEU A 173 8.50 21.61 -8.16
N GLU A 174 8.34 22.92 -7.97
CA GLU A 174 7.14 23.67 -8.35
C GLU A 174 6.68 23.45 -9.79
N PRO A 175 7.57 23.45 -10.81
CA PRO A 175 7.15 23.22 -12.20
C PRO A 175 6.49 21.85 -12.44
N TYR A 176 6.69 20.89 -11.53
CA TYR A 176 6.21 19.51 -11.64
C TYR A 176 5.00 19.22 -10.75
N ARG A 177 4.74 20.03 -9.71
CA ARG A 177 3.70 19.76 -8.72
C ARG A 177 2.30 19.61 -9.32
N ALA A 178 1.94 20.44 -10.27
CA ALA A 178 0.63 20.41 -10.92
C ALA A 178 0.57 19.45 -12.12
N GLN A 179 1.70 18.84 -12.53
CA GLN A 179 1.73 18.01 -13.73
C GLN A 179 1.22 16.60 -13.47
N THR A 180 0.38 16.12 -14.40
CA THR A 180 0.00 14.71 -14.45
C THR A 180 0.97 13.90 -15.30
N LEU A 181 0.99 12.58 -15.09
CA LEU A 181 1.75 11.67 -15.97
C LEU A 181 1.34 11.84 -17.43
N ARG A 182 0.01 11.94 -17.70
CA ARG A 182 -0.51 12.14 -19.04
C ARG A 182 0.13 13.35 -19.72
N GLN A 183 0.16 14.51 -19.04
CA GLN A 183 0.76 15.72 -19.56
C GLN A 183 2.26 15.57 -19.83
N ALA A 184 2.99 14.85 -18.96
CA ALA A 184 4.40 14.59 -19.16
C ALA A 184 4.63 13.68 -20.39
N LEU A 185 3.84 12.61 -20.55
CA LEU A 185 3.92 11.71 -21.70
C LEU A 185 3.59 12.42 -23.02
N ASP A 186 2.55 13.26 -23.03
CA ASP A 186 2.14 14.02 -24.23
C ASP A 186 3.16 15.07 -24.66
N ARG A 187 3.90 15.65 -23.70
CA ARG A 187 4.97 16.60 -23.97
C ARG A 187 6.20 15.94 -24.62
N HIS A 188 6.55 14.72 -24.19
CA HIS A 188 7.74 14.03 -24.65
C HIS A 188 7.50 13.17 -25.89
N PHE A 189 6.36 12.49 -26.00
CA PHE A 189 6.14 11.41 -26.95
C PHE A 189 4.93 11.65 -27.86
N ARG A 190 5.03 11.14 -29.10
CA ARG A 190 3.95 11.16 -30.08
C ARG A 190 3.35 9.76 -30.28
N ASN A 191 4.17 8.71 -30.15
CA ASN A 191 3.78 7.34 -30.40
C ASN A 191 2.81 6.83 -29.30
N PRO A 192 1.54 6.47 -29.62
CA PRO A 192 0.55 6.06 -28.61
C PRO A 192 0.92 4.73 -27.94
N LYS A 193 1.59 3.82 -28.68
CA LYS A 193 2.05 2.54 -28.13
C LYS A 193 3.09 2.78 -27.02
N LEU A 194 4.06 3.68 -27.26
CA LEU A 194 5.05 4.04 -26.27
C LEU A 194 4.42 4.73 -25.06
N LYS A 195 3.46 5.63 -25.26
CA LYS A 195 2.74 6.27 -24.15
C LYS A 195 2.01 5.27 -23.29
N LEU A 196 1.28 4.32 -23.89
CA LEU A 196 0.62 3.26 -23.15
C LEU A 196 1.64 2.39 -22.41
N LEU A 197 2.76 2.00 -23.06
CA LEU A 197 3.80 1.18 -22.43
C LEU A 197 4.36 1.87 -21.18
N LEU A 198 4.61 3.18 -21.25
CA LEU A 198 5.10 3.95 -20.10
C LEU A 198 4.03 4.21 -19.03
N ALA A 199 2.75 4.00 -19.33
CA ALA A 199 1.64 4.12 -18.39
C ALA A 199 1.03 2.75 -17.99
N ALA A 200 1.59 1.62 -18.47
CA ALA A 200 0.92 0.34 -18.41
C ALA A 200 0.77 -0.25 -16.99
N ASP A 201 1.58 0.16 -16.05
CA ASP A 201 1.53 -0.24 -14.63
C ASP A 201 0.76 0.75 -13.73
N VAL A 202 0.32 1.89 -14.28
CA VAL A 202 -0.40 2.94 -13.53
C VAL A 202 -1.66 2.46 -12.82
N PRO A 203 -2.46 1.51 -13.33
CA PRO A 203 -3.59 0.98 -12.58
C PRO A 203 -3.19 0.43 -11.21
N HIS A 204 -1.96 -0.09 -11.06
CA HIS A 204 -1.43 -0.57 -9.79
C HIS A 204 -1.30 0.55 -8.73
N TRP A 205 -1.26 1.80 -9.16
CA TRP A 205 -1.13 2.99 -8.29
C TRP A 205 -2.49 3.57 -7.89
N GLY A 206 -3.57 3.00 -8.37
CA GLY A 206 -4.94 3.36 -7.97
C GLY A 206 -5.45 4.68 -8.55
N SER A 207 -4.83 5.18 -9.63
CA SER A 207 -5.29 6.36 -10.39
C SER A 207 -4.96 6.23 -11.87
N PRO A 208 -5.74 6.80 -12.79
CA PRO A 208 -5.42 6.81 -14.22
C PRO A 208 -4.38 7.89 -14.58
N PRO A 209 -3.69 7.79 -15.73
CA PRO A 209 -2.58 8.70 -16.10
C PRO A 209 -2.93 10.19 -16.11
N GLU A 210 -4.17 10.55 -16.48
CA GLU A 210 -4.65 11.94 -16.52
C GLU A 210 -4.83 12.55 -15.13
N ARG A 211 -4.84 11.74 -14.08
CA ARG A 211 -4.90 12.19 -12.69
C ARG A 211 -3.68 11.79 -11.85
N THR A 212 -2.88 10.84 -12.29
CA THR A 212 -1.65 10.46 -11.58
C THR A 212 -0.64 11.59 -11.64
N SER A 213 -0.11 11.99 -10.49
CA SER A 213 0.97 12.98 -10.41
C SER A 213 2.24 12.47 -11.09
N PHE A 214 2.86 13.29 -11.92
CA PHE A 214 4.15 12.99 -12.53
C PHE A 214 5.27 12.86 -11.50
N VAL A 215 5.18 13.60 -10.39
CA VAL A 215 6.15 13.46 -9.28
C VAL A 215 6.03 12.09 -8.63
N PHE A 216 4.81 11.65 -8.35
CA PHE A 216 4.58 10.32 -7.78
C PHE A 216 5.02 9.21 -8.74
N ASP A 217 4.65 9.31 -10.03
CA ASP A 217 5.11 8.37 -11.06
C ASP A 217 6.62 8.26 -11.09
N SER A 218 7.33 9.39 -11.15
CA SER A 218 8.78 9.42 -11.20
C SER A 218 9.42 8.74 -9.99
N MET A 219 8.86 8.97 -8.80
CA MET A 219 9.34 8.35 -7.56
C MET A 219 9.13 6.83 -7.56
N LEU A 220 7.97 6.35 -7.96
CA LEU A 220 7.67 4.93 -7.96
C LEU A 220 8.39 4.21 -9.09
N ARG A 221 8.39 4.78 -10.30
CA ARG A 221 9.07 4.24 -11.49
C ARG A 221 10.53 3.94 -11.23
N LEU A 222 11.30 4.88 -10.69
CA LEU A 222 12.72 4.64 -10.38
C LEU A 222 12.91 3.73 -9.18
N SER A 223 11.99 3.70 -8.23
CA SER A 223 12.09 2.79 -7.09
C SER A 223 12.12 1.31 -7.51
N TYR A 224 11.45 0.95 -8.60
CA TYR A 224 11.47 -0.42 -9.14
C TYR A 224 12.85 -0.85 -9.61
N PHE A 225 13.65 0.05 -10.17
CA PHE A 225 15.01 -0.22 -10.62
C PHE A 225 16.05 -0.19 -9.48
N LEU A 226 15.74 0.51 -8.39
CA LEU A 226 16.54 0.40 -7.15
C LEU A 226 16.28 -0.93 -6.43
N GLY A 227 15.29 -1.66 -6.87
CA GLY A 227 14.95 -3.02 -6.50
C GLY A 227 13.49 -3.16 -6.09
N ASN A 228 12.79 -4.05 -6.79
CA ASN A 228 11.49 -4.55 -6.41
C ASN A 228 11.65 -5.97 -5.89
N TYR A 229 11.00 -6.29 -4.79
CA TYR A 229 11.24 -7.52 -4.05
C TYR A 229 9.95 -8.25 -3.72
N TYR A 230 10.10 -9.53 -3.42
CA TYR A 230 9.07 -10.38 -2.84
C TYR A 230 9.59 -11.03 -1.55
N PRO A 231 8.84 -11.06 -0.44
CA PRO A 231 9.30 -11.66 0.81
C PRO A 231 9.28 -13.19 0.73
N VAL A 232 10.36 -13.84 1.11
CA VAL A 232 10.42 -15.30 1.24
C VAL A 232 9.38 -15.75 2.27
N GLY A 233 8.50 -16.67 1.87
CA GLY A 233 7.38 -17.13 2.68
C GLY A 233 6.08 -16.34 2.49
N GLY A 234 6.07 -15.31 1.64
CA GLY A 234 4.89 -14.49 1.33
C GLY A 234 4.70 -13.31 2.28
N SER A 235 3.70 -12.50 1.98
CA SER A 235 3.44 -11.21 2.66
C SER A 235 3.25 -11.33 4.17
N GLN A 236 2.62 -12.40 4.66
CA GLN A 236 2.38 -12.60 6.10
C GLN A 236 3.69 -12.76 6.89
N VAL A 237 4.71 -13.40 6.31
CA VAL A 237 6.00 -13.60 7.00
C VAL A 237 6.62 -12.25 7.34
N PHE A 238 6.59 -11.29 6.42
CA PHE A 238 7.07 -9.93 6.69
C PHE A 238 6.27 -9.24 7.82
N ALA A 239 4.95 -9.35 7.79
CA ALA A 239 4.10 -8.79 8.85
C ALA A 239 4.33 -9.46 10.21
N ASP A 240 4.51 -10.78 10.22
CA ASP A 240 4.78 -11.56 11.43
C ASP A 240 6.18 -11.25 12.01
N ASP A 241 7.18 -11.01 11.16
CA ASP A 241 8.52 -10.59 11.60
C ASP A 241 8.48 -9.22 12.28
N LEU A 242 7.71 -8.26 11.71
CA LEU A 242 7.46 -6.98 12.37
C LEU A 242 6.73 -7.15 13.70
N ALA A 243 5.70 -7.98 13.75
CA ALA A 243 4.94 -8.24 14.97
C ALA A 243 5.80 -8.89 16.08
N ARG A 244 6.62 -9.90 15.72
CA ARG A 244 7.56 -10.53 16.65
C ARG A 244 8.60 -9.54 17.16
N ARG A 245 9.12 -8.69 16.27
CA ARG A 245 10.09 -7.65 16.66
C ARG A 245 9.47 -6.64 17.61
N PHE A 246 8.24 -6.22 17.36
CA PHE A 246 7.51 -5.34 18.25
C PHE A 246 7.37 -5.92 19.67
N GLU A 247 6.90 -7.17 19.78
CA GLU A 247 6.74 -7.80 21.10
C GLU A 247 8.08 -8.13 21.76
N ALA A 248 9.14 -8.46 21.00
CA ALA A 248 10.49 -8.63 21.52
C ALA A 248 11.08 -7.34 22.15
N LEU A 249 10.57 -6.19 21.77
CA LEU A 249 10.90 -4.88 22.38
C LEU A 249 9.98 -4.52 23.57
N GLY A 250 9.13 -5.43 24.01
CA GLY A 250 8.20 -5.21 25.13
C GLY A 250 6.85 -4.62 24.73
N GLY A 251 6.58 -4.46 23.44
CA GLY A 251 5.27 -4.04 22.95
C GLY A 251 4.18 -5.09 23.16
N HIS A 252 2.93 -4.68 23.21
CA HIS A 252 1.78 -5.57 23.34
C HIS A 252 0.91 -5.52 22.08
N LEU A 253 0.82 -6.62 21.32
CA LEU A 253 -0.05 -6.75 20.16
C LEU A 253 -1.35 -7.47 20.53
N CYS A 254 -2.48 -6.79 20.41
CA CYS A 254 -3.81 -7.36 20.58
C CYS A 254 -4.52 -7.54 19.26
N LEU A 255 -4.82 -8.79 18.88
CA LEU A 255 -5.62 -9.15 17.71
C LEU A 255 -7.08 -9.36 18.11
N ARG A 256 -8.01 -9.21 17.14
CA ARG A 256 -9.46 -9.18 17.37
C ARG A 256 -9.86 -8.10 18.35
N ALA A 257 -9.15 -6.98 18.32
CA ALA A 257 -9.27 -5.83 19.17
C ALA A 257 -9.56 -4.59 18.31
N LEU A 258 -10.83 -4.21 18.19
CA LEU A 258 -11.27 -3.08 17.39
C LEU A 258 -11.26 -1.80 18.22
N GLY A 259 -10.49 -0.80 17.80
CA GLY A 259 -10.60 0.56 18.31
C GLY A 259 -11.98 1.14 17.96
N ARG A 260 -12.75 1.52 18.99
CA ARG A 260 -14.12 2.04 18.85
C ARG A 260 -14.20 3.54 19.01
N LYS A 261 -13.49 4.07 19.99
CA LYS A 261 -13.55 5.48 20.33
C LYS A 261 -12.19 5.96 20.83
N ILE A 262 -11.81 7.14 20.43
CA ILE A 262 -10.69 7.89 21.01
C ILE A 262 -11.28 8.77 22.10
N LEU A 263 -10.75 8.66 23.30
CA LEU A 263 -11.20 9.44 24.44
C LEU A 263 -10.45 10.76 24.44
N THR A 264 -11.20 11.85 24.52
CA THR A 264 -10.69 13.22 24.49
C THR A 264 -11.19 14.01 25.68
N GLU A 265 -10.39 14.92 26.19
CA GLU A 265 -10.74 15.88 27.20
C GLU A 265 -9.97 17.20 26.97
N ASN A 266 -10.66 18.31 26.95
CA ASN A 266 -10.09 19.66 26.73
C ASN A 266 -9.23 19.74 25.46
N GLY A 267 -9.69 19.14 24.33
CA GLY A 267 -8.99 19.13 23.05
C GLY A 267 -7.76 18.21 23.00
N ARG A 268 -7.65 17.25 23.91
CA ARG A 268 -6.51 16.33 24.03
C ARG A 268 -6.95 14.88 24.10
N ALA A 269 -6.38 14.01 23.28
CA ALA A 269 -6.58 12.58 23.37
C ALA A 269 -5.80 11.98 24.56
N TYR A 270 -6.45 11.07 25.31
CA TYR A 270 -5.89 10.44 26.50
C TYR A 270 -6.15 8.95 26.63
N GLY A 271 -6.86 8.33 25.70
CA GLY A 271 -7.15 6.89 25.73
C GLY A 271 -7.96 6.40 24.54
N VAL A 272 -8.21 5.11 24.51
CA VAL A 272 -8.99 4.43 23.47
C VAL A 272 -9.93 3.41 24.09
N GLU A 273 -11.20 3.40 23.68
CA GLU A 273 -12.09 2.27 23.92
C GLU A 273 -11.82 1.17 22.89
N ILE A 274 -11.50 -0.02 23.36
CA ILE A 274 -11.23 -1.19 22.54
C ILE A 274 -12.32 -2.22 22.76
N GLU A 275 -12.91 -2.73 21.67
CA GLU A 275 -13.85 -3.84 21.68
C GLU A 275 -13.13 -5.13 21.29
N THR A 276 -13.16 -6.12 22.18
CA THR A 276 -12.51 -7.43 22.00
C THR A 276 -13.50 -8.56 22.16
N GLY A 277 -13.09 -9.77 21.79
CA GLY A 277 -13.85 -10.99 22.03
C GLY A 277 -14.52 -11.57 20.78
N LEU A 278 -15.32 -12.63 20.99
CA LEU A 278 -16.08 -13.29 19.95
C LEU A 278 -17.41 -12.53 19.69
N PRO A 279 -18.02 -12.66 18.50
CA PRO A 279 -19.24 -11.92 18.13
C PRO A 279 -20.37 -11.96 19.17
N LEU A 280 -20.51 -13.08 19.88
CA LEU A 280 -21.53 -13.28 20.93
C LEU A 280 -21.08 -12.87 22.34
N ARG A 281 -19.80 -12.54 22.55
CA ARG A 281 -19.22 -12.12 23.84
C ARG A 281 -18.21 -11.01 23.61
N ARG A 282 -18.68 -9.86 23.16
CA ARG A 282 -17.84 -8.68 23.01
C ARG A 282 -17.67 -7.99 24.35
N VAL A 283 -16.45 -7.60 24.65
CA VAL A 283 -16.09 -6.87 25.87
C VAL A 283 -15.43 -5.56 25.44
N ARG A 284 -15.92 -4.46 25.96
CA ARG A 284 -15.26 -3.15 25.84
C ARG A 284 -14.34 -2.93 27.00
N ARG A 285 -13.17 -2.36 26.69
CA ARG A 285 -12.16 -1.96 27.67
C ARG A 285 -11.65 -0.59 27.29
N THR A 286 -11.50 0.25 28.31
CA THR A 286 -10.79 1.52 28.20
C THR A 286 -9.32 1.28 28.44
N VAL A 287 -8.49 1.78 27.54
CA VAL A 287 -7.04 1.80 27.66
C VAL A 287 -6.60 3.26 27.63
N LEU A 288 -5.93 3.69 28.69
CA LEU A 288 -5.40 5.06 28.82
C LEU A 288 -4.02 5.13 28.16
N ALA A 289 -3.73 6.24 27.47
CA ALA A 289 -2.42 6.49 26.89
C ALA A 289 -2.15 7.98 26.70
N GLU A 290 -0.86 8.36 26.74
CA GLU A 290 -0.44 9.74 26.49
C GLU A 290 -0.43 10.10 25.01
N LYS A 291 -0.25 9.11 24.13
CA LYS A 291 -0.22 9.27 22.68
C LYS A 291 -1.13 8.26 22.01
N ILE A 292 -1.96 8.72 21.10
CA ILE A 292 -2.84 7.89 20.29
C ILE A 292 -2.41 7.99 18.83
N ILE A 293 -2.19 6.85 18.18
CA ILE A 293 -1.79 6.79 16.78
C ILE A 293 -2.84 6.00 16.01
N SER A 294 -3.55 6.63 15.09
CA SER A 294 -4.47 5.93 14.19
C SER A 294 -3.75 5.52 12.90
N ASN A 295 -3.73 4.21 12.63
CA ASN A 295 -3.35 3.61 11.36
C ASN A 295 -4.59 3.07 10.62
N GLY A 296 -5.77 3.50 11.02
CA GLY A 296 -7.05 3.20 10.40
C GLY A 296 -7.44 4.22 9.32
N ASP A 297 -8.65 4.06 8.81
CA ASP A 297 -9.25 5.03 7.89
C ASP A 297 -9.42 6.41 8.57
N LEU A 298 -9.04 7.47 7.85
CA LEU A 298 -8.99 8.81 8.41
C LEU A 298 -10.40 9.38 8.66
N LEU A 299 -11.30 9.26 7.66
CA LEU A 299 -12.68 9.75 7.83
C LEU A 299 -13.40 8.97 8.91
N ARG A 300 -13.18 7.65 8.97
CA ARG A 300 -13.73 6.85 10.06
C ARG A 300 -13.19 7.28 11.43
N THR A 301 -11.91 7.65 11.50
CA THR A 301 -11.34 8.18 12.75
C THR A 301 -12.01 9.48 13.15
N TYR A 302 -12.29 10.38 12.20
CA TYR A 302 -12.99 11.65 12.48
C TYR A 302 -14.46 11.46 12.81
N ASP A 303 -15.18 10.65 12.02
CA ASP A 303 -16.63 10.58 12.09
C ASP A 303 -17.15 9.61 13.16
N GLU A 304 -16.42 8.50 13.41
CA GLU A 304 -16.89 7.42 14.28
C GLU A 304 -16.12 7.30 15.59
N MET A 305 -14.86 7.79 15.64
CA MET A 305 -13.99 7.55 16.80
C MET A 305 -13.75 8.80 17.65
N LEU A 306 -13.99 10.00 17.14
CA LEU A 306 -13.95 11.26 17.90
C LEU A 306 -15.37 11.71 18.25
N ASP A 307 -15.51 12.47 19.33
CA ASP A 307 -16.78 13.09 19.70
C ASP A 307 -17.12 14.26 18.75
N PRO A 308 -18.40 14.49 18.45
CA PRO A 308 -18.82 15.69 17.73
C PRO A 308 -18.28 16.97 18.40
N GLY A 309 -17.65 17.84 17.60
CA GLY A 309 -17.06 19.09 18.10
C GLY A 309 -15.55 19.02 18.42
N GLU A 310 -14.95 17.83 18.42
CA GLU A 310 -13.49 17.66 18.57
C GLU A 310 -12.72 17.91 17.26
N THR A 311 -13.43 18.03 16.16
CA THR A 311 -12.86 18.31 14.83
C THR A 311 -13.45 19.60 14.28
N ASP A 312 -12.62 20.36 13.56
CA ASP A 312 -13.09 21.47 12.76
C ASP A 312 -13.94 20.94 11.58
N PRO A 313 -15.24 21.30 11.48
CA PRO A 313 -16.10 20.82 10.40
C PRO A 313 -15.58 21.19 9.01
N ASP A 314 -14.92 22.33 8.83
CA ASP A 314 -14.37 22.77 7.55
C ASP A 314 -13.18 21.89 7.15
N ALA A 315 -12.28 21.58 8.08
CA ALA A 315 -11.17 20.67 7.85
C ALA A 315 -11.65 19.24 7.48
N VAL A 316 -12.69 18.74 8.15
CA VAL A 316 -13.31 17.44 7.80
C VAL A 316 -13.95 17.50 6.42
N ALA A 317 -14.64 18.60 6.09
CA ALA A 317 -15.24 18.78 4.77
C ALA A 317 -14.18 18.82 3.65
N GLU A 318 -13.00 19.40 3.89
CA GLU A 318 -11.87 19.36 2.96
C GLU A 318 -11.39 17.92 2.74
N VAL A 319 -11.21 17.15 3.81
CA VAL A 319 -10.81 15.74 3.70
C VAL A 319 -11.85 14.91 2.94
N ARG A 320 -13.15 15.18 3.12
CA ARG A 320 -14.23 14.50 2.39
C ARG A 320 -14.27 14.79 0.88
N ARG A 321 -13.66 15.89 0.44
CA ARG A 321 -13.53 16.21 -1.00
C ARG A 321 -12.43 15.42 -1.69
N LEU A 322 -11.52 14.83 -0.92
CA LEU A 322 -10.43 14.03 -1.47
C LEU A 322 -10.98 12.76 -2.13
N ARG A 323 -10.39 12.41 -3.24
CA ARG A 323 -10.75 11.21 -3.99
C ARG A 323 -9.99 10.00 -3.44
N PRO A 324 -10.68 8.93 -3.03
CA PRO A 324 -10.00 7.66 -2.71
C PRO A 324 -9.42 7.04 -3.97
N SER A 325 -8.31 6.33 -3.81
CA SER A 325 -7.71 5.54 -4.90
C SER A 325 -8.67 4.46 -5.39
N MET A 326 -8.54 4.09 -6.66
CA MET A 326 -9.36 3.04 -7.25
C MET A 326 -9.27 1.74 -6.44
N PRO A 327 -10.40 1.05 -6.20
CA PRO A 327 -10.39 -0.27 -5.59
C PRO A 327 -9.92 -1.33 -6.59
N CYS A 328 -9.57 -2.51 -6.05
CA CYS A 328 -9.13 -3.65 -6.84
C CYS A 328 -10.07 -4.84 -6.66
N PHE A 329 -10.45 -5.47 -7.77
CA PHE A 329 -10.96 -6.84 -7.76
C PHE A 329 -9.77 -7.79 -7.81
N LEU A 330 -9.80 -8.81 -6.95
CA LEU A 330 -8.79 -9.85 -6.87
C LEU A 330 -9.44 -11.23 -7.03
N ALA A 331 -8.88 -12.09 -7.88
CA ALA A 331 -9.20 -13.50 -7.89
C ALA A 331 -7.94 -14.31 -7.55
N HIS A 332 -8.02 -15.11 -6.50
CA HIS A 332 -6.96 -15.95 -5.97
C HIS A 332 -7.24 -17.37 -6.40
N ILE A 333 -6.40 -17.94 -7.26
CA ILE A 333 -6.64 -19.23 -7.92
C ILE A 333 -5.47 -20.16 -7.62
N GLY A 334 -5.76 -21.27 -6.94
CA GLY A 334 -4.83 -22.40 -6.78
C GLY A 334 -5.04 -23.39 -7.92
N MET A 335 -3.98 -23.69 -8.65
CA MET A 335 -4.02 -24.48 -9.86
C MET A 335 -3.07 -25.67 -9.79
N ARG A 336 -3.33 -26.69 -10.61
CA ARG A 336 -2.46 -27.84 -10.87
C ARG A 336 -2.14 -27.93 -12.37
N ASP A 337 -1.13 -28.68 -12.69
CA ASP A 337 -0.74 -29.00 -14.07
C ASP A 337 -0.43 -27.75 -14.94
N ILE A 338 0.15 -26.71 -14.31
CA ILE A 338 0.65 -25.50 -14.97
C ILE A 338 2.18 -25.49 -14.88
N SER A 339 2.85 -25.43 -16.03
CA SER A 339 4.31 -25.33 -16.06
C SER A 339 4.80 -23.91 -15.67
N GLY A 340 6.05 -23.81 -15.21
CA GLY A 340 6.69 -22.52 -14.99
C GLY A 340 6.79 -21.67 -16.25
N GLU A 341 7.04 -22.30 -17.41
CA GLU A 341 7.08 -21.62 -18.70
C GLU A 341 5.72 -21.00 -19.07
N MET A 342 4.63 -21.74 -18.89
CA MET A 342 3.28 -21.17 -19.10
C MET A 342 3.01 -20.01 -18.16
N LEU A 343 3.44 -20.08 -16.88
CA LEU A 343 3.30 -18.95 -15.96
C LEU A 343 4.10 -17.72 -16.41
N ASP A 344 5.31 -17.93 -16.92
CA ASP A 344 6.15 -16.85 -17.44
C ASP A 344 5.51 -16.21 -18.67
N ASP A 345 4.84 -17.02 -19.52
CA ASP A 345 4.17 -16.51 -20.71
C ASP A 345 2.91 -15.69 -20.42
N ILE A 346 2.18 -16.00 -19.35
CA ILE A 346 0.91 -15.31 -19.04
C ILE A 346 1.00 -14.29 -17.91
N SER A 347 2.14 -14.22 -17.18
CA SER A 347 2.30 -13.24 -16.09
C SER A 347 2.37 -11.81 -16.62
N GLY A 348 1.89 -10.85 -15.84
CA GLY A 348 1.96 -9.42 -16.15
C GLY A 348 0.60 -8.81 -16.51
N TYR A 349 0.63 -7.63 -17.09
CA TYR A 349 -0.55 -6.85 -17.47
C TYR A 349 -1.00 -7.23 -18.89
N HIS A 350 -2.29 -7.47 -19.06
CA HIS A 350 -2.92 -7.76 -20.34
C HIS A 350 -3.81 -6.59 -20.75
N TRP A 351 -3.48 -5.96 -21.87
CA TRP A 351 -4.17 -4.79 -22.40
C TRP A 351 -5.07 -5.18 -23.58
N ASP A 352 -6.31 -4.66 -23.60
CA ASP A 352 -7.28 -4.86 -24.67
C ASP A 352 -7.31 -3.70 -25.68
N SER A 353 -6.69 -2.56 -25.34
CA SER A 353 -6.70 -1.34 -26.15
C SER A 353 -5.37 -0.61 -26.03
N TRP A 354 -5.00 0.11 -27.09
CA TRP A 354 -3.89 1.06 -27.11
C TRP A 354 -4.27 2.44 -26.54
N ASP A 355 -5.53 2.61 -26.17
CA ASP A 355 -6.03 3.87 -25.64
C ASP A 355 -5.56 4.05 -24.19
N SER A 356 -4.56 4.92 -24.01
CA SER A 356 -4.05 5.28 -22.68
C SER A 356 -5.09 6.05 -21.84
N ASP A 357 -6.13 6.62 -22.46
CA ASP A 357 -7.20 7.35 -21.75
C ASP A 357 -8.21 6.40 -21.11
N ALA A 358 -8.31 5.19 -21.64
CA ALA A 358 -9.14 4.13 -21.06
C ALA A 358 -8.43 3.33 -19.95
N VAL A 359 -7.23 3.73 -19.54
CA VAL A 359 -6.53 3.18 -18.37
C VAL A 359 -7.35 3.50 -17.10
N GLY A 360 -7.63 2.48 -16.30
CA GLY A 360 -8.53 2.61 -15.14
C GLY A 360 -10.00 2.37 -15.45
N GLN A 361 -10.39 2.28 -16.72
CA GLN A 361 -11.74 1.97 -17.17
C GLN A 361 -11.80 0.58 -17.83
N SER A 362 -11.60 0.49 -19.14
CA SER A 362 -11.79 -0.73 -19.93
C SER A 362 -10.54 -1.24 -20.65
N ALA A 363 -9.51 -0.42 -20.81
CA ALA A 363 -8.31 -0.79 -21.56
C ALA A 363 -7.51 -1.93 -20.91
N LEU A 364 -7.48 -1.98 -19.58
CA LEU A 364 -6.84 -3.07 -18.85
C LEU A 364 -7.78 -4.26 -18.73
N ARG A 365 -7.38 -5.40 -19.32
CA ARG A 365 -8.08 -6.67 -19.13
C ARG A 365 -7.93 -7.15 -17.69
N PHE A 366 -6.70 -7.36 -17.26
CA PHE A 366 -6.27 -7.70 -15.90
C PHE A 366 -4.73 -7.74 -15.80
N LYS A 367 -4.23 -7.85 -14.57
CA LYS A 367 -2.87 -8.29 -14.28
C LYS A 367 -2.91 -9.72 -13.72
N ILE A 368 -1.99 -10.57 -14.15
CA ILE A 368 -1.72 -11.87 -13.55
C ILE A 368 -0.41 -11.78 -12.77
N PHE A 369 -0.47 -12.06 -11.48
CA PHE A 369 0.71 -12.24 -10.64
C PHE A 369 0.75 -13.66 -10.10
N SER A 370 1.92 -14.29 -10.16
CA SER A 370 2.13 -15.64 -9.62
C SER A 370 3.20 -15.60 -8.51
N PRO A 371 2.83 -15.62 -7.23
CA PRO A 371 3.78 -15.65 -6.13
C PRO A 371 4.65 -16.91 -6.12
N THR A 372 4.16 -18.02 -6.66
CA THR A 372 4.92 -19.28 -6.75
C THR A 372 6.15 -19.20 -7.65
N ARG A 373 6.29 -18.17 -8.48
CA ARG A 373 7.53 -17.87 -9.22
C ARG A 373 8.68 -17.45 -8.28
N PHE A 374 8.35 -16.86 -7.13
CA PHE A 374 9.31 -16.33 -6.15
C PHE A 374 9.37 -17.19 -4.89
N GLU A 375 8.26 -17.84 -4.54
CA GLU A 375 8.10 -18.71 -3.36
C GLU A 375 7.27 -19.95 -3.72
N PRO A 376 7.88 -20.99 -4.28
CA PRO A 376 7.16 -22.20 -4.73
C PRO A 376 6.38 -22.90 -3.61
N ARG A 377 6.81 -22.76 -2.34
CA ARG A 377 6.16 -23.37 -1.18
C ARG A 377 4.76 -22.79 -0.87
N MET A 378 4.32 -21.74 -1.60
CA MET A 378 2.95 -21.22 -1.48
C MET A 378 1.90 -22.15 -2.09
N ALA A 379 2.31 -23.14 -2.88
CA ALA A 379 1.43 -24.18 -3.42
C ALA A 379 1.87 -25.57 -2.98
N PRO A 380 0.99 -26.59 -3.02
CA PRO A 380 1.39 -27.97 -2.97
C PRO A 380 2.34 -28.31 -4.12
N GLU A 381 3.10 -29.40 -3.98
CA GLU A 381 4.00 -29.89 -5.03
C GLU A 381 3.28 -30.04 -6.37
N GLY A 382 3.86 -29.49 -7.44
CA GLY A 382 3.26 -29.42 -8.78
C GLY A 382 2.11 -28.41 -8.92
N GLY A 383 1.75 -27.72 -7.85
CA GLY A 383 0.73 -26.67 -7.87
C GLY A 383 1.30 -25.28 -8.13
N GLN A 384 0.42 -24.35 -8.53
CA GLN A 384 0.74 -22.95 -8.76
C GLN A 384 -0.35 -22.03 -8.18
N VAL A 385 0.04 -20.82 -7.81
CA VAL A 385 -0.89 -19.76 -7.39
C VAL A 385 -0.92 -18.67 -8.44
N LEU A 386 -2.12 -18.31 -8.88
CA LEU A 386 -2.37 -17.12 -9.69
C LEU A 386 -3.21 -16.13 -8.88
N ILE A 387 -2.82 -14.87 -8.93
CA ILE A 387 -3.59 -13.73 -8.41
C ILE A 387 -3.93 -12.83 -9.59
N ILE A 388 -5.21 -12.81 -9.96
CA ILE A 388 -5.74 -11.92 -10.98
C ILE A 388 -6.12 -10.61 -10.32
N GLN A 389 -5.65 -9.50 -10.87
CA GLN A 389 -5.92 -8.16 -10.36
C GLN A 389 -6.58 -7.32 -11.44
N ARG A 390 -7.64 -6.63 -11.07
CA ARG A 390 -8.30 -5.65 -11.92
C ARG A 390 -8.60 -4.39 -11.13
N VAL A 391 -7.77 -3.39 -11.35
CA VAL A 391 -7.93 -2.06 -10.76
C VAL A 391 -8.70 -1.19 -11.75
N ARG A 392 -9.83 -0.64 -11.34
CA ARG A 392 -10.67 0.21 -12.18
C ARG A 392 -11.57 1.11 -11.35
N GLU A 393 -11.99 2.18 -11.96
CA GLU A 393 -13.05 3.02 -11.40
C GLU A 393 -14.33 2.23 -11.21
N MET A 394 -15.04 2.51 -10.13
CA MET A 394 -16.34 1.94 -9.86
C MET A 394 -17.19 2.90 -9.03
N ASP A 395 -18.48 2.87 -9.28
CA ASP A 395 -19.46 3.55 -8.45
C ASP A 395 -19.85 2.66 -7.26
N TYR A 396 -19.06 2.78 -6.19
CA TYR A 396 -19.19 1.93 -4.99
C TYR A 396 -20.57 2.10 -4.33
N ASP A 397 -21.08 3.32 -4.27
CA ASP A 397 -22.29 3.67 -3.52
C ASP A 397 -23.56 3.15 -4.21
N ASN A 398 -23.52 2.96 -5.53
CA ASN A 398 -24.65 2.50 -6.33
C ASN A 398 -24.65 0.97 -6.59
N VAL A 399 -23.73 0.20 -6.00
CA VAL A 399 -23.78 -1.26 -6.08
C VAL A 399 -24.87 -1.79 -5.13
N VAL A 400 -26.01 -2.14 -5.66
CA VAL A 400 -27.18 -2.63 -4.89
C VAL A 400 -26.98 -4.07 -4.39
N ASP A 401 -26.41 -4.93 -5.23
CA ASP A 401 -26.18 -6.35 -4.93
C ASP A 401 -24.69 -6.72 -5.10
N TRP A 402 -23.96 -6.65 -4.01
CA TRP A 402 -22.53 -6.99 -3.97
C TRP A 402 -22.22 -8.45 -4.30
N PRO A 403 -22.99 -9.48 -3.84
CA PRO A 403 -22.80 -10.86 -4.26
C PRO A 403 -22.88 -11.04 -5.78
N SER A 404 -23.92 -10.53 -6.42
CA SER A 404 -24.11 -10.61 -7.88
C SER A 404 -23.05 -9.83 -8.63
N HIS A 405 -22.69 -8.62 -8.16
CA HIS A 405 -21.60 -7.82 -8.74
C HIS A 405 -20.26 -8.59 -8.71
N LYS A 406 -19.93 -9.18 -7.57
CA LYS A 406 -18.72 -9.98 -7.40
C LYS A 406 -18.72 -11.22 -8.31
N ALA A 407 -19.86 -11.95 -8.40
CA ALA A 407 -20.00 -13.11 -9.27
C ALA A 407 -19.80 -12.75 -10.75
N ALA A 408 -20.28 -11.59 -11.19
CA ALA A 408 -20.06 -11.09 -12.55
C ALA A 408 -18.58 -10.83 -12.84
N LEU A 409 -17.85 -10.22 -11.87
CA LEU A 409 -16.41 -10.00 -11.99
C LEU A 409 -15.62 -11.32 -12.03
N GLU A 410 -16.03 -12.32 -11.26
CA GLU A 410 -15.45 -13.66 -11.27
C GLU A 410 -15.64 -14.34 -12.64
N ALA A 411 -16.86 -14.31 -13.17
CA ALA A 411 -17.18 -14.90 -14.46
C ALA A 411 -16.41 -14.24 -15.60
N ASP A 412 -16.32 -12.91 -15.63
CA ASP A 412 -15.53 -12.18 -16.62
C ASP A 412 -14.04 -12.53 -16.52
N ALA A 413 -13.47 -12.58 -15.31
CA ALA A 413 -12.07 -12.95 -15.12
C ALA A 413 -11.77 -14.37 -15.60
N LEU A 414 -12.64 -15.35 -15.29
CA LEU A 414 -12.48 -16.74 -15.72
C LEU A 414 -12.63 -16.89 -17.24
N THR A 415 -13.60 -16.22 -17.85
CA THR A 415 -13.79 -16.24 -19.31
C THR A 415 -12.53 -15.74 -20.04
N ARG A 416 -11.95 -14.66 -19.56
CA ARG A 416 -10.73 -14.08 -20.13
C ARG A 416 -9.49 -14.94 -19.86
N LEU A 417 -9.41 -15.56 -18.68
CA LEU A 417 -8.31 -16.45 -18.32
C LEU A 417 -8.35 -17.75 -19.15
N ALA A 418 -9.54 -18.27 -19.47
CA ALA A 418 -9.71 -19.45 -20.31
C ALA A 418 -9.16 -19.27 -21.74
N ALA A 419 -9.08 -18.03 -22.22
CA ALA A 419 -8.44 -17.73 -23.50
C ALA A 419 -6.90 -17.85 -23.45
N LEU A 420 -6.30 -17.83 -22.25
CA LEU A 420 -4.85 -17.94 -22.05
C LEU A 420 -4.41 -19.33 -21.58
N ILE A 421 -5.28 -20.03 -20.86
CA ILE A 421 -4.96 -21.33 -20.25
C ILE A 421 -5.93 -22.38 -20.78
N PRO A 422 -5.47 -23.32 -21.63
CA PRO A 422 -6.29 -24.44 -22.08
C PRO A 422 -6.78 -25.31 -20.92
N ASP A 423 -7.99 -25.84 -21.02
CA ASP A 423 -8.62 -26.72 -20.01
C ASP A 423 -8.66 -26.11 -18.59
N LEU A 424 -8.85 -24.79 -18.49
CA LEU A 424 -8.81 -24.02 -17.25
C LEU A 424 -9.61 -24.69 -16.12
N ASP A 425 -10.85 -25.11 -16.39
CA ASP A 425 -11.76 -25.70 -15.37
C ASP A 425 -11.17 -26.96 -14.72
N ARG A 426 -10.41 -27.75 -15.47
CA ARG A 426 -9.76 -28.97 -14.96
C ARG A 426 -8.53 -28.68 -14.13
N ARG A 427 -7.93 -27.50 -14.32
CA ARG A 427 -6.70 -27.07 -13.64
C ARG A 427 -6.98 -26.33 -12.34
N ILE A 428 -8.14 -25.71 -12.18
CA ILE A 428 -8.51 -24.99 -10.96
C ILE A 428 -8.80 -26.01 -9.83
N VAL A 429 -8.05 -25.92 -8.74
CA VAL A 429 -8.27 -26.69 -7.49
C VAL A 429 -9.11 -25.92 -6.50
N VAL A 430 -8.86 -24.62 -6.43
CA VAL A 430 -9.56 -23.70 -5.51
C VAL A 430 -9.52 -22.29 -6.07
N MET A 431 -10.61 -21.57 -5.86
CA MET A 431 -10.71 -20.14 -6.16
C MET A 431 -11.35 -19.40 -5.00
N SER A 432 -10.91 -18.19 -4.77
CA SER A 432 -11.51 -17.22 -3.86
C SER A 432 -11.36 -15.84 -4.47
N SER A 433 -12.29 -14.93 -4.25
CA SER A 433 -12.17 -13.58 -4.78
C SER A 433 -12.46 -12.50 -3.75
N ALA A 434 -11.98 -11.30 -3.99
CA ALA A 434 -12.21 -10.12 -3.20
C ALA A 434 -12.66 -8.96 -4.10
N SER A 435 -13.74 -8.29 -3.70
CA SER A 435 -14.22 -7.04 -4.28
C SER A 435 -13.87 -5.85 -3.39
N ALA A 436 -14.22 -4.64 -3.81
CA ALA A 436 -14.09 -3.44 -2.99
C ALA A 436 -14.80 -3.58 -1.62
N GLN A 437 -15.99 -4.20 -1.60
CA GLN A 437 -16.70 -4.50 -0.35
C GLN A 437 -15.93 -5.49 0.53
N THR A 438 -15.27 -6.48 -0.07
CA THR A 438 -14.41 -7.41 0.68
C THR A 438 -13.25 -6.66 1.33
N SER A 439 -12.59 -5.77 0.59
CA SER A 439 -11.51 -4.93 1.11
C SER A 439 -12.02 -4.06 2.27
N TYR A 440 -13.16 -3.37 2.10
CA TYR A 440 -13.79 -2.60 3.18
C TYR A 440 -14.05 -3.46 4.42
N ARG A 441 -14.64 -4.65 4.25
CA ARG A 441 -14.97 -5.55 5.38
C ARG A 441 -13.76 -5.91 6.24
N TYR A 442 -12.60 -6.09 5.63
CA TYR A 442 -11.38 -6.51 6.33
C TYR A 442 -10.53 -5.36 6.83
N THR A 443 -10.53 -4.22 6.15
CA THR A 443 -9.66 -3.09 6.47
C THR A 443 -10.38 -1.87 7.02
N LEU A 444 -11.69 -1.76 6.78
CA LEU A 444 -12.53 -0.58 7.02
C LEU A 444 -12.10 0.65 6.20
N ASN A 445 -11.28 0.49 5.17
CA ASN A 445 -10.87 1.57 4.28
C ASN A 445 -12.04 2.05 3.42
N LEU A 446 -12.22 3.35 3.35
CA LEU A 446 -13.26 4.02 2.57
C LEU A 446 -13.39 3.42 1.16
N LYS A 447 -14.60 2.94 0.82
CA LYS A 447 -14.94 2.35 -0.48
C LYS A 447 -14.00 1.23 -0.95
N GLY A 448 -13.26 0.61 -0.02
CA GLY A 448 -12.28 -0.42 -0.32
C GLY A 448 -11.03 0.11 -1.04
N ALA A 449 -10.70 1.38 -0.88
CA ALA A 449 -9.54 2.04 -1.47
C ALA A 449 -8.25 1.26 -1.23
N MET A 450 -7.46 1.08 -2.29
CA MET A 450 -6.26 0.26 -2.25
C MET A 450 -5.07 1.00 -1.63
N LEU A 451 -4.94 2.30 -1.90
CA LEU A 451 -3.79 3.14 -1.51
C LEU A 451 -4.18 4.40 -0.72
N GLY A 452 -5.34 4.42 -0.07
CA GLY A 452 -5.87 5.60 0.59
C GLY A 452 -6.37 6.62 -0.43
N TRP A 453 -5.95 7.89 -0.31
CA TRP A 453 -6.28 8.92 -1.29
C TRP A 453 -5.53 8.69 -2.60
N GLU A 454 -6.14 9.09 -3.70
CA GLU A 454 -5.54 9.05 -5.04
C GLU A 454 -4.21 9.83 -5.08
N MET A 455 -3.27 9.39 -5.92
CA MET A 455 -1.95 10.00 -6.06
C MET A 455 -1.94 11.09 -7.14
N SER A 456 -2.92 11.99 -7.05
CA SER A 456 -3.07 13.13 -7.97
C SER A 456 -2.27 14.36 -7.50
N PRO A 457 -1.95 15.30 -8.40
CA PRO A 457 -1.19 16.50 -8.08
C PRO A 457 -1.78 17.33 -6.93
N ASP A 458 -3.12 17.44 -6.88
CA ASP A 458 -3.86 18.18 -5.85
C ASP A 458 -3.95 17.45 -4.51
N GLN A 459 -3.66 16.15 -4.45
CA GLN A 459 -3.74 15.30 -3.27
C GLN A 459 -2.37 14.78 -2.79
N LEU A 460 -1.29 15.33 -3.27
CA LEU A 460 0.07 15.05 -2.81
C LEU A 460 0.65 16.22 -2.00
N GLY A 461 1.67 15.94 -1.20
CA GLY A 461 2.33 16.95 -0.38
C GLY A 461 1.35 17.63 0.57
N SER A 462 1.24 18.97 0.50
CA SER A 462 0.33 19.78 1.33
C SER A 462 -1.15 19.55 1.05
N GLY A 463 -1.51 18.98 -0.10
CA GLY A 463 -2.88 18.59 -0.42
C GLY A 463 -3.36 17.32 0.29
N ARG A 464 -2.48 16.65 1.04
CA ARG A 464 -2.79 15.43 1.79
C ARG A 464 -2.81 15.71 3.29
N PRO A 465 -3.73 15.10 4.06
CA PRO A 465 -3.80 15.27 5.51
C PRO A 465 -2.46 15.01 6.19
N GLU A 466 -2.13 15.83 7.17
CA GLU A 466 -0.90 15.74 7.96
C GLU A 466 -0.90 14.52 8.89
N VAL A 467 0.28 14.18 9.38
CA VAL A 467 0.46 13.09 10.36
C VAL A 467 0.02 13.49 11.79
N THR A 468 -0.33 14.75 12.03
CA THR A 468 -0.88 15.24 13.31
C THR A 468 -2.39 15.35 13.22
N GLY A 469 -3.09 14.93 14.26
CA GLY A 469 -4.54 14.97 14.33
C GLY A 469 -5.12 16.33 14.71
N PRO A 470 -6.46 16.45 14.69
CA PRO A 470 -7.18 17.67 15.06
C PRO A 470 -7.12 17.98 16.55
N VAL A 471 -6.89 16.98 17.38
CA VAL A 471 -6.72 17.12 18.83
C VAL A 471 -5.29 16.81 19.24
N ASP A 472 -4.82 17.42 20.33
CA ASP A 472 -3.49 17.16 20.85
C ASP A 472 -3.30 15.67 21.19
N ASN A 473 -2.09 15.14 21.00
CA ASN A 473 -1.70 13.75 21.23
C ASN A 473 -2.34 12.70 20.28
N LEU A 474 -3.09 13.12 19.28
CA LEU A 474 -3.56 12.25 18.20
C LEU A 474 -2.66 12.38 16.98
N TYR A 475 -2.22 11.24 16.44
CA TYR A 475 -1.36 11.16 15.27
C TYR A 475 -1.93 10.17 14.26
N PHE A 476 -1.53 10.31 12.99
CA PHE A 476 -1.93 9.42 11.89
C PHE A 476 -0.71 8.82 11.21
N VAL A 477 -0.79 7.53 10.90
CA VAL A 477 0.16 6.82 10.04
C VAL A 477 -0.59 6.05 8.97
N GLY A 478 0.12 5.65 7.91
CA GLY A 478 -0.50 4.84 6.85
C GLY A 478 -0.83 5.66 5.60
N HIS A 479 -1.66 5.10 4.74
CA HIS A 479 -1.89 5.60 3.39
C HIS A 479 -2.88 6.78 3.29
N TRP A 480 -3.59 7.11 4.37
CA TRP A 480 -4.53 8.22 4.43
C TRP A 480 -3.88 9.57 4.76
N THR A 481 -2.64 9.56 5.19
CA THR A 481 -1.86 10.75 5.57
C THR A 481 -0.61 10.88 4.70
N ARG A 482 0.13 11.96 4.84
CA ARG A 482 1.45 12.16 4.19
C ARG A 482 2.45 11.08 4.60
N PRO A 483 3.32 10.61 3.67
CA PRO A 483 3.44 11.04 2.27
C PRO A 483 2.48 10.34 1.31
N GLY A 484 1.72 9.31 1.72
CA GLY A 484 0.70 8.67 0.89
C GLY A 484 0.70 7.14 0.92
N GLY A 485 0.07 6.53 -0.09
CA GLY A 485 -0.08 5.09 -0.22
C GLY A 485 1.15 4.36 -0.76
N GLY A 486 1.18 3.06 -0.52
CA GLY A 486 2.31 2.19 -0.81
C GLY A 486 3.14 1.84 0.43
N ILE A 487 3.85 0.71 0.41
CA ILE A 487 4.57 0.21 1.59
C ILE A 487 5.64 1.19 2.06
N THR A 488 6.49 1.66 1.17
CA THR A 488 7.55 2.63 1.49
C THR A 488 6.98 3.93 2.07
N PRO A 489 5.98 4.60 1.46
CA PRO A 489 5.37 5.79 2.05
C PRO A 489 4.76 5.58 3.44
N VAL A 490 4.08 4.47 3.69
CA VAL A 490 3.50 4.23 5.03
C VAL A 490 4.56 3.98 6.09
N ILE A 491 5.69 3.38 5.74
CA ILE A 491 6.85 3.26 6.65
C ILE A 491 7.42 4.66 6.95
N VAL A 492 7.53 5.54 5.95
CA VAL A 492 8.02 6.92 6.14
C VAL A 492 7.08 7.73 7.02
N SER A 493 5.75 7.58 6.90
CA SER A 493 4.80 8.21 7.82
C SER A 493 5.02 7.75 9.27
N ALA A 494 5.27 6.46 9.47
CA ALA A 494 5.58 5.89 10.78
C ALA A 494 6.88 6.45 11.38
N MET A 495 7.94 6.60 10.56
CA MET A 495 9.19 7.25 10.97
C MET A 495 8.93 8.68 11.44
N ARG A 496 8.15 9.45 10.68
CA ARG A 496 7.84 10.84 10.98
C ARG A 496 7.07 10.99 12.30
N VAL A 497 6.07 10.14 12.52
CA VAL A 497 5.30 10.17 13.78
C VAL A 497 6.18 9.77 14.97
N ALA A 498 7.02 8.76 14.82
CA ALA A 498 7.95 8.38 15.87
C ALA A 498 8.93 9.52 16.22
N GLU A 499 9.48 10.23 15.21
CA GLU A 499 10.32 11.41 15.43
C GLU A 499 9.58 12.51 16.20
N LEU A 500 8.32 12.80 15.82
CA LEU A 500 7.52 13.84 16.50
C LEU A 500 7.23 13.50 17.97
N ILE A 501 6.98 12.22 18.27
CA ILE A 501 6.66 11.75 19.62
C ILE A 501 7.93 11.70 20.49
N THR A 502 9.07 11.29 19.93
CA THR A 502 10.30 11.08 20.69
C THR A 502 11.24 12.29 20.71
N ALA A 503 10.99 13.31 19.88
CA ALA A 503 11.76 14.55 19.93
C ALA A 503 11.54 15.29 21.26
N SER A 504 12.61 15.78 21.88
CA SER A 504 12.53 16.58 23.10
C SER A 504 11.69 17.86 22.90
N PRO A 505 10.93 18.31 23.90
CA PRO A 505 10.06 19.49 23.80
C PRO A 505 10.72 20.78 23.28
N ALA A 506 12.02 20.93 23.45
CA ALA A 506 12.81 22.07 22.94
C ALA A 506 12.90 22.15 21.41
N ALA A 507 12.73 21.04 20.69
CA ALA A 507 12.79 21.01 19.22
C ALA A 507 11.43 21.32 18.57
N ILE A 508 10.32 21.15 19.27
CA ILE A 508 8.95 21.34 18.76
C ILE A 508 8.55 22.83 18.74
N GLY A 509 9.12 23.64 19.64
CA GLY A 509 8.81 25.07 19.75
C GLY A 509 9.29 25.94 18.58
N SER A 510 10.30 25.52 17.83
CA SER A 510 10.86 26.29 16.71
C SER A 510 10.09 26.14 15.38
N GLY A 511 9.23 25.12 15.24
CA GLY A 511 8.42 24.88 14.03
C GLY A 511 7.08 25.64 14.02
N ARG A 512 6.46 25.84 15.20
CA ARG A 512 5.17 26.55 15.30
C ARG A 512 5.26 28.08 15.16
N ALA A 513 6.42 28.68 15.46
CA ALA A 513 6.63 30.14 15.38
C ALA A 513 6.87 30.64 13.94
N ARG A 514 7.27 29.80 12.99
CA ARG A 514 7.55 30.21 11.61
C ARG A 514 6.33 30.19 10.67
N GLY A 515 5.26 29.50 11.02
CA GLY A 515 4.04 29.42 10.20
C GLY A 515 3.05 30.58 10.39
N ARG A 516 3.18 31.39 11.48
CA ARG A 516 2.30 32.54 11.75
C ARG A 516 2.88 33.91 11.38
N ALA A 517 4.16 34.02 11.08
CA ALA A 517 4.82 35.29 10.76
C ALA A 517 4.86 35.67 9.28
N ALA A 518 4.34 34.82 8.37
CA ALA A 518 4.36 35.08 6.93
C ALA A 518 3.04 35.67 6.36
N ALA A 519 2.06 36.00 7.21
CA ALA A 519 0.75 36.52 6.78
C ALA A 519 0.50 38.01 7.06
N GLU A 520 1.46 38.75 7.60
CA GLU A 520 1.29 40.20 7.78
C GLU A 520 2.47 40.97 7.18
N GLY A 521 2.22 41.69 6.08
CA GLY A 521 2.97 42.87 5.70
C GLY A 521 3.73 42.86 4.39
N VAL A 522 3.03 43.14 3.27
CA VAL A 522 3.61 43.90 2.15
C VAL A 522 2.68 45.07 1.83
N PRO A 523 3.04 46.33 2.08
CA PRO A 523 2.40 47.51 1.50
C PRO A 523 3.05 47.88 0.18
N PRO A 524 2.44 48.77 -0.64
CA PRO A 524 2.29 48.78 -2.09
C PRO A 524 3.53 49.01 -2.91
#